data_fe05fae1362c2ca877bca8988d6fcd5f
#
_entry.id   fe05fae1362c2ca877bca8988d6fcd5f
#
_cell.length_a   1.000
_cell.length_b   1.000
_cell.length_c   1.000
_cell.angle_alpha   90.00
_cell.angle_beta   90.00
_cell.angle_gamma   90.00
#
_symmetry.space_group_name_H-M   'P 1'
#
loop_
_entity.id
_entity.type
_entity.pdbx_description
1 polymer ?
#
loop_
_entity_poly.entity_id
_entity_poly.type
_entity_poly.pdbx_seq_one_letter_code
_entity_poly.pdbx_strand_id
1 'polypeptide(L)'
;MSIVNTKKAFHFLSLALFAILISLGACKKDENKTTKVYGTVTIENPDTWATWKDSGLVELTLFPKFSLDPLAGWGAVPDNFFGPNVLGGTYAVGAPYNSQNPLVLTYVPGQTKYEYEIEVEPGTYSALALGFRHNLVSDPTKKTATLGVHWGNAEQTSHGIVIRIRAGGNIIPIFDYPAPLTFDIAEGEQKEINFKADFDFVNQWY
;
A
#
# COMPACT_ATOMS: atom_id res chain seq x y z
N MET A 1 -7.13 53.90 -62.42
CA MET A 1 -7.16 54.15 -60.94
C MET A 1 -7.95 52.98 -60.35
N SER A 2 -7.24 51.99 -59.84
CA SER A 2 -7.80 50.68 -59.40
C SER A 2 -8.14 50.79 -57.91
N ILE A 3 -9.40 50.68 -57.58
CA ILE A 3 -9.90 50.63 -56.21
C ILE A 3 -9.70 49.19 -55.72
N VAL A 4 -8.60 48.93 -55.04
CA VAL A 4 -8.30 47.65 -54.43
C VAL A 4 -9.32 47.40 -53.33
N ASN A 5 -9.90 46.21 -53.38
CA ASN A 5 -11.02 45.70 -52.61
C ASN A 5 -10.64 45.47 -51.13
N THR A 6 -10.66 46.54 -50.34
CA THR A 6 -10.26 46.58 -48.91
C THR A 6 -11.13 45.67 -48.02
N LYS A 7 -12.35 45.28 -48.48
CA LYS A 7 -13.22 44.38 -47.69
C LYS A 7 -12.71 42.97 -47.59
N LYS A 8 -12.03 42.42 -48.61
CA LYS A 8 -11.47 41.06 -48.56
C LYS A 8 -10.25 40.95 -47.67
N ALA A 9 -9.42 41.98 -47.60
CA ALA A 9 -8.26 42.01 -46.73
C ALA A 9 -8.64 42.04 -45.24
N PHE A 10 -9.75 42.73 -44.92
CA PHE A 10 -10.23 42.81 -43.54
C PHE A 10 -10.78 41.48 -43.01
N HIS A 11 -11.44 40.70 -43.85
CA HIS A 11 -11.94 39.37 -43.47
C HIS A 11 -10.83 38.35 -43.27
N PHE A 12 -9.76 38.39 -44.08
CA PHE A 12 -8.59 37.53 -43.91
C PHE A 12 -7.82 37.85 -42.64
N LEU A 13 -7.68 39.13 -42.30
CA LEU A 13 -7.01 39.55 -41.08
C LEU A 13 -7.80 39.15 -39.82
N SER A 14 -9.14 39.26 -39.87
CA SER A 14 -10.02 38.85 -38.78
C SER A 14 -10.00 37.34 -38.55
N LEU A 15 -9.95 36.53 -39.62
CA LEU A 15 -9.89 35.06 -39.53
C LEU A 15 -8.55 34.57 -38.98
N ALA A 16 -7.44 35.21 -39.38
CA ALA A 16 -6.11 34.89 -38.88
C ALA A 16 -5.97 35.26 -37.40
N LEU A 17 -6.53 36.37 -36.93
CA LEU A 17 -6.53 36.78 -35.53
C LEU A 17 -7.33 35.82 -34.63
N PHE A 18 -8.47 35.30 -35.16
CA PHE A 18 -9.31 34.33 -34.44
C PHE A 18 -8.65 32.97 -34.35
N ALA A 19 -7.88 32.52 -35.34
CA ALA A 19 -7.13 31.27 -35.32
C ALA A 19 -5.96 31.33 -34.31
N ILE A 20 -5.31 32.47 -34.12
CA ILE A 20 -4.23 32.66 -33.15
C ILE A 20 -4.79 32.66 -31.72
N LEU A 21 -6.00 33.18 -31.48
CA LEU A 21 -6.64 33.16 -30.16
C LEU A 21 -7.05 31.75 -29.71
N ILE A 22 -7.39 30.88 -30.64
CA ILE A 22 -7.74 29.47 -30.33
C ILE A 22 -6.49 28.66 -29.98
N SER A 23 -5.33 28.96 -30.57
CA SER A 23 -4.10 28.26 -30.29
C SER A 23 -3.47 28.63 -28.94
N LEU A 24 -3.81 29.76 -28.33
CA LEU A 24 -3.33 30.18 -27.01
C LEU A 24 -4.15 29.60 -25.84
N GLY A 25 -5.35 29.03 -26.13
CA GLY A 25 -6.19 28.39 -25.10
C GLY A 25 -5.92 26.91 -24.86
N ALA A 26 -4.99 26.30 -25.58
CA ALA A 26 -4.75 24.85 -25.53
C ALA A 26 -3.60 24.43 -24.59
N CYS A 27 -2.93 25.34 -23.92
CA CYS A 27 -2.13 24.97 -22.75
C CYS A 27 -3.06 24.75 -21.57
N LYS A 28 -3.74 23.59 -21.51
CA LYS A 28 -4.10 23.01 -20.22
C LYS A 28 -2.77 22.82 -19.49
N LYS A 29 -2.55 23.62 -18.45
CA LYS A 29 -1.61 23.25 -17.41
C LYS A 29 -2.04 21.85 -17.00
N ASP A 30 -1.27 20.83 -17.35
CA ASP A 30 -1.38 19.55 -16.68
C ASP A 30 -1.17 19.87 -15.20
N GLU A 31 -2.24 19.92 -14.44
CA GLU A 31 -2.14 19.90 -13.00
C GLU A 31 -1.38 18.62 -12.73
N ASN A 32 -0.13 18.75 -12.26
CA ASN A 32 0.65 17.61 -11.79
C ASN A 32 -0.18 16.95 -10.70
N LYS A 33 -0.99 15.98 -11.10
CA LYS A 33 -1.75 15.20 -10.13
C LYS A 33 -0.75 14.44 -9.28
N THR A 34 -0.84 14.62 -7.97
CA THR A 34 -0.02 13.85 -7.03
C THR A 34 -0.33 12.37 -7.20
N THR A 35 0.73 11.59 -7.39
CA THR A 35 0.64 10.12 -7.41
C THR A 35 0.40 9.64 -5.99
N LYS A 36 -0.68 8.89 -5.76
CA LYS A 36 -1.04 8.46 -4.42
C LYS A 36 -1.81 7.15 -4.37
N VAL A 37 -1.67 6.45 -3.25
CA VAL A 37 -2.55 5.35 -2.84
C VAL A 37 -3.43 5.85 -1.71
N TYR A 38 -4.73 5.60 -1.78
CA TYR A 38 -5.69 6.00 -0.77
C TYR A 38 -6.76 4.93 -0.58
N GLY A 39 -7.53 5.02 0.48
CA GLY A 39 -8.62 4.08 0.72
C GLY A 39 -8.98 3.95 2.18
N THR A 40 -9.57 2.82 2.52
CA THR A 40 -10.04 2.52 3.87
C THR A 40 -9.52 1.17 4.34
N VAL A 41 -8.94 1.14 5.54
CA VAL A 41 -8.70 -0.10 6.28
C VAL A 41 -9.88 -0.32 7.24
N THR A 42 -10.54 -1.46 7.13
CA THR A 42 -11.58 -1.88 8.07
C THR A 42 -10.98 -2.81 9.12
N ILE A 43 -11.03 -2.39 10.37
CA ILE A 43 -10.50 -3.15 11.51
C ILE A 43 -11.57 -4.10 12.05
N GLU A 44 -11.26 -5.38 12.07
CA GLU A 44 -11.98 -6.41 12.79
C GLU A 44 -11.39 -6.55 14.21
N ASN A 45 -12.23 -6.87 15.19
CA ASN A 45 -11.85 -7.03 16.61
C ASN A 45 -11.15 -5.79 17.23
N PRO A 46 -11.75 -4.59 17.14
CA PRO A 46 -11.16 -3.36 17.67
C PRO A 46 -10.99 -3.38 19.21
N ASP A 47 -11.74 -4.21 19.94
CA ASP A 47 -11.62 -4.37 21.40
C ASP A 47 -10.27 -5.00 21.75
N THR A 48 -9.76 -5.88 20.92
CA THR A 48 -8.39 -6.42 21.08
C THR A 48 -7.36 -5.30 20.90
N TRP A 49 -7.57 -4.39 19.94
CA TRP A 49 -6.70 -3.21 19.83
C TRP A 49 -6.72 -2.35 21.10
N ALA A 50 -7.89 -2.14 21.71
CA ALA A 50 -7.99 -1.41 22.97
C ALA A 50 -7.09 -1.99 24.07
N THR A 51 -6.94 -3.32 24.10
CA THR A 51 -6.08 -4.02 25.06
C THR A 51 -4.60 -3.81 24.76
N TRP A 52 -4.22 -3.75 23.48
CA TRP A 52 -2.82 -3.68 23.03
C TRP A 52 -2.32 -2.26 22.72
N LYS A 53 -3.19 -1.22 22.76
CA LYS A 53 -2.91 0.14 22.26
C LYS A 53 -1.66 0.81 22.84
N ASP A 54 -1.27 0.45 24.08
CA ASP A 54 -0.11 1.01 24.78
C ASP A 54 1.15 0.14 24.61
N SER A 55 1.03 -1.02 23.97
CA SER A 55 2.13 -1.99 23.83
C SER A 55 2.88 -1.88 22.51
N GLY A 56 2.41 -1.08 21.56
CA GLY A 56 3.00 -0.95 20.24
C GLY A 56 2.37 0.14 19.38
N LEU A 57 2.78 0.16 18.12
CA LEU A 57 2.27 1.07 17.10
C LEU A 57 1.57 0.28 15.99
N VAL A 58 0.45 0.80 15.51
CA VAL A 58 -0.24 0.28 14.33
C VAL A 58 0.19 1.11 13.13
N GLU A 59 0.84 0.47 12.17
CA GLU A 59 1.47 1.12 11.04
C GLU A 59 0.95 0.56 9.72
N LEU A 60 0.39 1.44 8.89
CA LEU A 60 0.06 1.16 7.49
C LEU A 60 1.29 1.44 6.64
N THR A 61 1.77 0.42 5.94
CA THR A 61 3.01 0.49 5.20
C THR A 61 2.83 -0.01 3.77
N LEU A 62 3.38 0.75 2.85
CA LEU A 62 3.51 0.39 1.46
C LEU A 62 4.93 -0.13 1.21
N PHE A 63 5.05 -1.39 0.82
CA PHE A 63 6.34 -2.01 0.58
C PHE A 63 6.76 -1.83 -0.88
N PRO A 64 8.02 -1.44 -1.13
CA PRO A 64 8.57 -1.39 -2.47
C PRO A 64 8.69 -2.80 -3.07
N LYS A 65 9.41 -2.93 -4.14
CA LYS A 65 9.66 -4.20 -4.81
C LYS A 65 10.00 -5.32 -3.80
N PHE A 66 9.41 -6.49 -4.03
CA PHE A 66 9.67 -7.73 -3.29
C PHE A 66 11.16 -7.93 -3.00
N SER A 67 11.53 -8.15 -1.74
CA SER A 67 12.90 -8.36 -1.31
C SER A 67 13.16 -9.84 -1.01
N LEU A 68 14.32 -10.33 -1.44
CA LEU A 68 14.85 -11.64 -1.01
C LEU A 68 15.61 -11.53 0.31
N ASP A 69 15.86 -10.30 0.79
CA ASP A 69 16.40 -10.04 2.12
C ASP A 69 15.23 -9.95 3.11
N PRO A 70 15.06 -10.94 4.00
CA PRO A 70 13.94 -10.96 4.92
C PRO A 70 13.95 -9.81 5.92
N LEU A 71 15.07 -9.14 6.13
CA LEU A 71 15.18 -7.97 7.02
C LEU A 71 14.80 -6.67 6.31
N ALA A 72 14.67 -6.68 4.99
CA ALA A 72 14.35 -5.48 4.18
C ALA A 72 12.86 -5.25 3.94
N GLY A 73 11.97 -6.03 4.56
CA GLY A 73 10.53 -5.84 4.41
C GLY A 73 9.78 -7.11 4.00
N TRP A 74 8.88 -7.00 3.02
CA TRP A 74 8.11 -8.14 2.53
C TRP A 74 8.95 -8.99 1.56
N GLY A 75 9.03 -10.30 1.82
CA GLY A 75 9.79 -11.17 0.94
C GLY A 75 9.69 -12.65 1.32
N ALA A 76 10.37 -13.49 0.52
CA ALA A 76 10.54 -14.90 0.81
C ALA A 76 11.61 -15.09 1.90
N VAL A 77 11.36 -16.03 2.81
CA VAL A 77 12.35 -16.45 3.80
C VAL A 77 12.86 -17.85 3.46
N PRO A 78 14.16 -18.12 3.70
CA PRO A 78 14.73 -19.42 3.44
C PRO A 78 14.21 -20.47 4.42
N ASP A 79 14.36 -21.76 4.06
CA ASP A 79 14.09 -22.86 4.97
C ASP A 79 14.87 -22.71 6.29
N ASN A 80 14.25 -23.11 7.38
CA ASN A 80 14.76 -23.03 8.73
C ASN A 80 15.04 -21.62 9.29
N PHE A 81 14.55 -20.56 8.62
CA PHE A 81 14.66 -19.19 9.11
C PHE A 81 13.96 -19.01 10.48
N PHE A 82 12.80 -19.62 10.66
CA PHE A 82 12.04 -19.60 11.92
C PHE A 82 12.36 -20.78 12.86
N GLY A 83 13.39 -21.55 12.56
CA GLY A 83 13.80 -22.69 13.36
C GLY A 83 13.84 -24.02 12.58
N PRO A 84 14.29 -25.09 13.25
CA PRO A 84 14.43 -26.40 12.61
C PRO A 84 13.10 -26.92 12.07
N ASN A 85 13.13 -27.53 10.89
CA ASN A 85 11.97 -28.10 10.19
C ASN A 85 10.89 -27.08 9.76
N VAL A 86 11.15 -25.78 9.88
CA VAL A 86 10.28 -24.75 9.33
C VAL A 86 10.67 -24.52 7.86
N LEU A 87 9.72 -24.75 6.96
CA LEU A 87 9.93 -24.53 5.53
C LEU A 87 9.91 -23.03 5.25
N GLY A 88 10.65 -22.62 4.23
CA GLY A 88 10.58 -21.26 3.71
C GLY A 88 9.15 -20.85 3.35
N GLY A 89 8.89 -19.56 3.41
CA GLY A 89 7.56 -19.02 3.13
C GLY A 89 7.62 -17.55 2.72
N THR A 90 6.45 -16.90 2.72
CA THR A 90 6.35 -15.46 2.48
C THR A 90 6.00 -14.76 3.78
N TYR A 91 6.74 -13.71 4.11
CA TYR A 91 6.65 -13.08 5.42
C TYR A 91 7.20 -11.64 5.40
N ALA A 92 6.52 -10.73 6.10
CA ALA A 92 7.07 -9.40 6.41
C ALA A 92 7.85 -9.48 7.72
N VAL A 93 9.13 -9.15 7.67
CA VAL A 93 10.04 -9.29 8.81
C VAL A 93 10.30 -7.93 9.46
N GLY A 94 10.17 -7.89 10.78
CA GLY A 94 10.51 -6.73 11.59
C GLY A 94 9.53 -5.56 11.46
N ALA A 95 10.04 -4.35 11.63
CA ALA A 95 9.27 -3.14 11.38
C ALA A 95 9.01 -3.00 9.87
N PRO A 96 7.87 -2.45 9.47
CA PRO A 96 7.64 -2.15 8.07
C PRO A 96 8.80 -1.37 7.47
N TYR A 97 9.37 -1.88 6.39
CA TYR A 97 10.41 -1.19 5.64
C TYR A 97 9.79 -0.47 4.45
N ASN A 98 9.99 0.82 4.40
CA ASN A 98 9.40 1.67 3.40
C ASN A 98 10.27 2.91 3.25
N SER A 99 10.60 3.31 2.04
CA SER A 99 11.27 4.57 1.74
C SER A 99 10.39 5.79 2.07
N GLN A 100 9.12 5.57 2.28
CA GLN A 100 8.12 6.54 2.69
C GLN A 100 7.71 6.20 4.11
N ASN A 101 7.68 7.16 4.99
CA ASN A 101 7.35 6.94 6.39
C ASN A 101 6.02 6.16 6.53
N PRO A 102 5.94 5.13 7.38
CA PRO A 102 4.70 4.43 7.63
C PRO A 102 3.66 5.39 8.21
N LEU A 103 2.40 5.22 7.80
CA LEU A 103 1.29 5.98 8.36
C LEU A 103 0.87 5.31 9.66
N VAL A 104 1.01 6.01 10.79
CA VAL A 104 0.60 5.49 12.11
C VAL A 104 -0.90 5.73 12.30
N LEU A 105 -1.63 4.66 12.56
CA LEU A 105 -3.03 4.73 12.94
C LEU A 105 -3.16 4.80 14.47
N THR A 106 -4.01 5.70 14.94
CA THR A 106 -4.27 5.87 16.38
C THR A 106 -5.60 5.21 16.74
N TYR A 107 -5.61 4.44 17.84
CA TYR A 107 -6.82 3.83 18.35
C TYR A 107 -7.85 4.89 18.74
N VAL A 108 -9.07 4.72 18.25
CA VAL A 108 -10.25 5.52 18.64
C VAL A 108 -11.34 4.55 19.08
N PRO A 109 -11.89 4.69 20.30
CA PRO A 109 -12.93 3.80 20.80
C PRO A 109 -14.14 3.73 19.86
N GLY A 110 -14.52 2.52 19.46
CA GLY A 110 -15.66 2.27 18.58
C GLY A 110 -15.42 2.53 17.09
N GLN A 111 -14.27 3.05 16.70
CA GLN A 111 -13.93 3.24 15.29
C GLN A 111 -13.42 1.94 14.69
N THR A 112 -14.02 1.54 13.57
CA THR A 112 -13.63 0.34 12.81
C THR A 112 -13.10 0.65 11.41
N LYS A 113 -13.30 1.88 10.92
CA LYS A 113 -12.84 2.29 9.58
C LYS A 113 -11.86 3.44 9.68
N TYR A 114 -10.72 3.26 9.06
CA TYR A 114 -9.62 4.22 9.02
C TYR A 114 -9.32 4.57 7.57
N GLU A 115 -9.65 5.79 7.18
CA GLU A 115 -9.27 6.34 5.89
C GLU A 115 -7.79 6.70 5.89
N TYR A 116 -7.14 6.49 4.74
CA TYR A 116 -5.73 6.81 4.57
C TYR A 116 -5.44 7.36 3.19
N GLU A 117 -4.36 8.11 3.11
CA GLU A 117 -3.79 8.61 1.88
C GLU A 117 -2.26 8.63 2.02
N ILE A 118 -1.55 8.06 1.05
CA ILE A 118 -0.09 8.00 1.00
C ILE A 118 0.36 8.50 -0.35
N GLU A 119 1.09 9.62 -0.37
CA GLU A 119 1.79 10.08 -1.57
C GLU A 119 2.95 9.12 -1.87
N VAL A 120 3.09 8.74 -3.13
CA VAL A 120 4.04 7.71 -3.54
C VAL A 120 4.74 8.09 -4.84
N GLU A 121 5.94 7.56 -5.05
CA GLU A 121 6.59 7.61 -6.34
C GLU A 121 5.91 6.61 -7.32
N PRO A 122 5.86 6.92 -8.61
CA PRO A 122 5.45 5.95 -9.63
C PRO A 122 6.32 4.70 -9.59
N GLY A 123 5.73 3.53 -9.69
CA GLY A 123 6.48 2.28 -9.64
C GLY A 123 5.65 1.07 -9.24
N THR A 124 6.36 -0.03 -9.00
CA THR A 124 5.77 -1.30 -8.56
C THR A 124 5.93 -1.46 -7.06
N TYR A 125 4.82 -1.80 -6.39
CA TYR A 125 4.79 -2.07 -4.96
C TYR A 125 4.38 -3.52 -4.70
N SER A 126 5.15 -4.20 -3.84
CA SER A 126 4.94 -5.63 -3.58
C SER A 126 3.84 -5.92 -2.57
N ALA A 127 3.54 -4.97 -1.70
CA ALA A 127 2.49 -5.11 -0.71
C ALA A 127 2.04 -3.77 -0.14
N LEU A 128 0.77 -3.72 0.27
CA LEU A 128 0.23 -2.72 1.19
C LEU A 128 -0.31 -3.49 2.40
N ALA A 129 0.19 -3.17 3.59
CA ALA A 129 -0.08 -3.93 4.80
C ALA A 129 -0.28 -3.04 6.02
N LEU A 130 -1.17 -3.48 6.92
CA LEU A 130 -1.29 -2.96 8.28
C LEU A 130 -0.60 -3.92 9.23
N GLY A 131 0.32 -3.40 10.04
CA GLY A 131 1.06 -4.17 11.04
C GLY A 131 0.95 -3.56 12.43
N PHE A 132 1.00 -4.41 13.45
CA PHE A 132 1.21 -3.99 14.83
C PHE A 132 2.66 -4.26 15.22
N ARG A 133 3.43 -3.19 15.49
CA ARG A 133 4.83 -3.28 15.89
C ARG A 133 4.96 -3.14 17.38
N HIS A 134 5.29 -4.26 18.04
CA HIS A 134 5.42 -4.33 19.50
C HIS A 134 6.67 -3.60 20.01
N ASN A 135 6.52 -2.75 21.04
CA ASN A 135 7.59 -1.92 21.56
C ASN A 135 8.70 -2.72 22.27
N LEU A 136 8.33 -3.82 22.95
CA LEU A 136 9.24 -4.60 23.80
C LEU A 136 9.85 -5.83 23.12
N VAL A 137 9.35 -6.21 21.93
CA VAL A 137 9.92 -7.34 21.17
C VAL A 137 11.12 -6.85 20.38
N SER A 138 12.30 -7.36 20.70
CA SER A 138 13.57 -7.02 20.05
C SER A 138 13.89 -7.91 18.85
N ASP A 139 13.37 -9.14 18.82
CA ASP A 139 13.55 -10.07 17.69
C ASP A 139 12.85 -9.51 16.43
N PRO A 140 13.61 -9.15 15.39
CA PRO A 140 13.03 -8.57 14.19
C PRO A 140 12.03 -9.51 13.49
N THR A 141 12.19 -10.82 13.64
CA THR A 141 11.31 -11.82 13.03
C THR A 141 9.93 -11.89 13.68
N LYS A 142 9.81 -11.38 14.90
CA LYS A 142 8.59 -11.41 15.71
C LYS A 142 8.07 -10.03 16.06
N LYS A 143 8.82 -8.99 15.73
CA LYS A 143 8.54 -7.62 16.19
C LYS A 143 7.22 -7.06 15.65
N THR A 144 6.81 -7.49 14.46
CA THR A 144 5.60 -6.99 13.81
C THR A 144 4.63 -8.12 13.51
N ALA A 145 3.43 -8.05 14.08
CA ALA A 145 2.31 -8.87 13.67
C ALA A 145 1.59 -8.20 12.48
N THR A 146 1.43 -8.90 11.36
CA THR A 146 0.72 -8.37 10.20
C THR A 146 -0.77 -8.56 10.39
N LEU A 147 -1.47 -7.47 10.70
CA LEU A 147 -2.91 -7.48 10.96
C LEU A 147 -3.74 -7.70 9.71
N GLY A 148 -3.28 -7.22 8.58
CA GLY A 148 -3.95 -7.38 7.29
C GLY A 148 -3.13 -6.87 6.13
N VAL A 149 -3.39 -7.42 4.94
CA VAL A 149 -2.77 -7.01 3.68
C VAL A 149 -3.81 -6.83 2.59
N HIS A 150 -3.49 -5.96 1.62
CA HIS A 150 -4.22 -5.94 0.37
C HIS A 150 -3.85 -7.18 -0.47
N TRP A 151 -4.82 -8.07 -0.72
CA TRP A 151 -4.63 -9.33 -1.46
C TRP A 151 -5.65 -9.54 -2.58
N GLY A 152 -6.38 -8.48 -2.96
CA GLY A 152 -7.34 -8.50 -4.06
C GLY A 152 -8.79 -8.81 -3.63
N ASN A 153 -9.04 -9.16 -2.36
CA ASN A 153 -10.38 -9.32 -1.83
C ASN A 153 -10.57 -8.41 -0.60
N ALA A 154 -11.40 -7.36 -0.74
CA ALA A 154 -11.64 -6.40 0.32
C ALA A 154 -12.63 -6.90 1.39
N GLU A 155 -13.30 -8.03 1.16
CA GLU A 155 -14.31 -8.56 2.08
C GLU A 155 -13.75 -9.59 3.08
N GLN A 156 -12.53 -10.05 2.87
CA GLN A 156 -11.88 -11.04 3.72
C GLN A 156 -10.50 -10.56 4.15
N THR A 157 -10.15 -10.84 5.41
CA THR A 157 -8.82 -10.55 5.93
C THR A 157 -7.81 -11.60 5.48
N SER A 158 -6.63 -11.14 5.07
CA SER A 158 -5.43 -11.97 4.94
C SER A 158 -4.29 -11.32 5.70
N HIS A 159 -3.51 -12.12 6.42
CA HIS A 159 -2.28 -11.68 7.05
C HIS A 159 -1.07 -11.78 6.11
N GLY A 160 -1.25 -12.35 4.91
CA GLY A 160 -0.19 -12.46 3.90
C GLY A 160 1.00 -13.33 4.31
N ILE A 161 0.85 -14.13 5.35
CA ILE A 161 1.93 -14.93 5.95
C ILE A 161 1.75 -16.38 5.57
N VAL A 162 2.83 -16.99 5.08
CA VAL A 162 2.90 -18.42 4.82
C VAL A 162 4.06 -18.99 5.65
N ILE A 163 3.75 -19.83 6.64
CA ILE A 163 4.72 -20.56 7.46
C ILE A 163 4.25 -22.01 7.57
N ARG A 164 5.10 -22.95 7.18
CA ARG A 164 4.82 -24.38 7.20
C ARG A 164 5.93 -25.11 7.92
N ILE A 165 5.58 -26.17 8.67
CA ILE A 165 6.56 -27.04 9.35
C ILE A 165 6.54 -28.44 8.75
N ARG A 166 7.70 -29.09 8.82
CA ARG A 166 7.85 -30.51 8.53
C ARG A 166 7.78 -31.31 9.84
N ALA A 167 6.77 -32.15 9.97
CA ALA A 167 6.57 -33.00 11.14
C ALA A 167 6.19 -34.42 10.72
N GLY A 168 6.96 -35.42 11.14
CA GLY A 168 6.68 -36.84 10.87
C GLY A 168 6.53 -37.20 9.40
N GLY A 169 7.25 -36.52 8.50
CA GLY A 169 7.16 -36.72 7.06
C GLY A 169 6.04 -35.91 6.38
N ASN A 170 5.18 -35.25 7.12
CA ASN A 170 4.12 -34.38 6.62
C ASN A 170 4.52 -32.91 6.66
N ILE A 171 3.91 -32.12 5.77
CA ILE A 171 3.98 -30.65 5.79
C ILE A 171 2.70 -30.15 6.43
N ILE A 172 2.84 -29.40 7.53
CA ILE A 172 1.72 -28.85 8.30
C ILE A 172 1.79 -27.33 8.22
N PRO A 173 0.74 -26.65 7.71
CA PRO A 173 0.68 -25.20 7.76
C PRO A 173 0.45 -24.72 9.20
N ILE A 174 1.27 -23.75 9.66
CA ILE A 174 0.99 -22.97 10.87
C ILE A 174 0.22 -21.73 10.48
N PHE A 175 0.70 -21.03 9.45
CA PHE A 175 0.00 -19.96 8.77
C PHE A 175 0.01 -20.25 7.27
N ASP A 176 -1.11 -20.05 6.60
CA ASP A 176 -1.25 -20.24 5.15
C ASP A 176 -2.29 -19.25 4.60
N TYR A 177 -1.95 -17.97 4.71
CA TYR A 177 -2.80 -16.87 4.27
C TYR A 177 -2.43 -16.43 2.85
N PRO A 178 -3.42 -16.00 2.03
CA PRO A 178 -3.16 -15.43 0.72
C PRO A 178 -2.08 -14.35 0.76
N ALA A 179 -1.17 -14.40 -0.20
CA ALA A 179 -0.09 -13.42 -0.32
C ALA A 179 -0.63 -12.02 -0.66
N PRO A 180 0.07 -10.95 -0.26
CA PRO A 180 -0.30 -9.61 -0.70
C PRO A 180 -0.24 -9.48 -2.22
N LEU A 181 -1.11 -8.65 -2.77
CA LEU A 181 -1.15 -8.36 -4.19
C LEU A 181 -0.09 -7.30 -4.54
N THR A 182 0.77 -7.63 -5.50
CA THR A 182 1.67 -6.65 -6.13
C THR A 182 0.87 -5.78 -7.09
N PHE A 183 1.15 -4.49 -7.12
CA PHE A 183 0.48 -3.55 -8.02
C PHE A 183 1.42 -2.46 -8.51
N ASP A 184 1.09 -1.92 -9.69
CA ASP A 184 1.77 -0.78 -10.27
C ASP A 184 0.96 0.49 -10.04
N ILE A 185 1.66 1.62 -9.96
CA ILE A 185 1.07 2.95 -9.95
C ILE A 185 1.83 3.85 -10.94
N ALA A 186 1.10 4.47 -11.85
CA ALA A 186 1.65 5.37 -12.85
C ALA A 186 1.78 6.80 -12.28
N GLU A 187 2.58 7.64 -12.94
CA GLU A 187 2.68 9.06 -12.61
C GLU A 187 1.30 9.75 -12.68
N GLY A 188 0.95 10.49 -11.64
CA GLY A 188 -0.34 11.16 -11.51
C GLY A 188 -1.54 10.23 -11.24
N GLU A 189 -1.32 8.91 -11.13
CA GLU A 189 -2.38 7.97 -10.78
C GLU A 189 -2.78 8.13 -9.31
N GLN A 190 -4.09 8.04 -9.06
CA GLN A 190 -4.68 7.98 -7.73
C GLN A 190 -5.37 6.63 -7.58
N LYS A 191 -4.73 5.72 -6.86
CA LYS A 191 -5.18 4.33 -6.73
C LYS A 191 -5.92 4.11 -5.42
N GLU A 192 -7.20 3.73 -5.53
CA GLU A 192 -7.99 3.34 -4.36
C GLU A 192 -7.75 1.87 -4.01
N ILE A 193 -7.40 1.62 -2.74
CA ILE A 193 -7.22 0.27 -2.22
C ILE A 193 -7.90 0.18 -0.85
N ASN A 194 -8.88 -0.70 -0.75
CA ASN A 194 -9.60 -1.00 0.49
C ASN A 194 -9.27 -2.43 0.91
N PHE A 195 -9.07 -2.66 2.22
CA PHE A 195 -8.84 -4.01 2.74
C PHE A 195 -9.22 -4.11 4.22
N LYS A 196 -9.28 -5.33 4.72
CA LYS A 196 -9.56 -5.62 6.13
C LYS A 196 -8.29 -6.03 6.87
N ALA A 197 -8.29 -5.75 8.17
CA ALA A 197 -7.26 -6.16 9.10
C ALA A 197 -7.90 -6.67 10.39
N ASP A 198 -7.40 -7.77 10.93
CA ASP A 198 -7.91 -8.40 12.15
C ASP A 198 -6.93 -8.23 13.30
N PHE A 199 -7.39 -7.55 14.37
CA PHE A 199 -6.55 -7.30 15.51
C PHE A 199 -6.35 -8.53 16.41
N ASP A 200 -7.23 -9.53 16.36
CA ASP A 200 -7.07 -10.77 17.13
C ASP A 200 -5.83 -11.58 16.72
N PHE A 201 -5.29 -11.31 15.54
CA PHE A 201 -4.04 -11.95 15.10
C PHE A 201 -2.85 -11.64 16.04
N VAL A 202 -2.87 -10.51 16.74
CA VAL A 202 -1.85 -10.16 17.74
C VAL A 202 -1.73 -11.24 18.80
N ASN A 203 -2.86 -11.80 19.28
CA ASN A 203 -2.88 -12.86 20.30
C ASN A 203 -2.37 -14.21 19.78
N GLN A 204 -2.34 -14.40 18.45
CA GLN A 204 -1.79 -15.62 17.83
C GLN A 204 -0.29 -15.46 17.56
N TRP A 205 0.17 -14.22 17.43
CA TRP A 205 1.52 -13.89 17.05
C TRP A 205 2.48 -13.78 18.25
N TYR A 206 2.02 -13.22 19.37
CA TYR A 206 2.74 -13.04 20.63
C TYR A 206 2.25 -13.99 21.71
#